data_417fb9e85bb88594e95894e703e90cad
#
_entry.id   417fb9e85bb88594e95894e703e90cad
#
_cell.length_a   1.000
_cell.length_b   1.000
_cell.length_c   1.000
_cell.angle_alpha   90.00
_cell.angle_beta   90.00
_cell.angle_gamma   90.00
#
_symmetry.space_group_name_H-M   'P 1'
#
loop_
_entity.id
_entity.type
_entity.pdbx_description
1 polymer ?
#
loop_
_entity_poly.entity_id
_entity_poly.type
_entity_poly.pdbx_seq_one_letter_code
_entity_poly.pdbx_strand_id
1 'polypeptide(L)'
;MRRHPDVSVRLVGRNSSAVVERLRRGELEAGVVVLPIDDDKLDVRPFVRDEVLYVSASPERARRPATIEQLVATPLVFYDAESGDKDPIRRQLAERAQALGVRVQPKVEVELKDIALRLVAAGLGDTYLPSAFIHAPYYPEGLSTASFSPPLYDTFAIITRPGRRLSPGVRELLTDLKAHMRAVADAFDRSR
;
A
#
# COMPACT_ATOMS: atom_id res chain seq x y z
N MET A 1 -8.67 -21.80 4.26
CA MET A 1 -9.95 -22.33 4.73
C MET A 1 -10.22 -23.78 4.28
N ARG A 2 -9.97 -24.20 3.02
CA ARG A 2 -10.18 -25.62 2.63
C ARG A 2 -9.32 -26.62 3.42
N ARG A 3 -8.11 -26.22 3.88
CA ARG A 3 -7.22 -27.07 4.70
C ARG A 3 -7.53 -27.03 6.20
N HIS A 4 -8.29 -26.02 6.65
CA HIS A 4 -8.57 -25.78 8.07
C HIS A 4 -10.03 -25.32 8.22
N PRO A 5 -10.99 -26.26 8.11
CA PRO A 5 -12.42 -25.92 8.15
C PRO A 5 -12.88 -25.35 9.50
N ASP A 6 -12.18 -25.71 10.59
CA ASP A 6 -12.52 -25.30 11.96
C ASP A 6 -11.87 -23.98 12.39
N VAL A 7 -11.08 -23.34 11.51
CA VAL A 7 -10.43 -22.06 11.82
C VAL A 7 -11.33 -20.90 11.44
N SER A 8 -11.71 -20.09 12.43
CA SER A 8 -12.36 -18.80 12.21
C SER A 8 -11.31 -17.72 11.98
N VAL A 9 -11.39 -17.02 10.84
CA VAL A 9 -10.48 -15.93 10.49
C VAL A 9 -11.25 -14.63 10.46
N ARG A 10 -10.81 -13.65 11.26
CA ARG A 10 -11.30 -12.27 11.21
C ARG A 10 -10.25 -11.38 10.62
N LEU A 11 -10.46 -10.91 9.39
CA LEU A 11 -9.62 -9.91 8.74
C LEU A 11 -10.15 -8.51 9.08
N VAL A 12 -9.25 -7.64 9.52
CA VAL A 12 -9.58 -6.25 9.80
C VAL A 12 -8.66 -5.38 8.95
N GLY A 13 -9.24 -4.76 7.93
CA GLY A 13 -8.54 -3.76 7.12
C GLY A 13 -8.51 -2.43 7.86
N ARG A 14 -7.32 -2.00 8.24
CA ARG A 14 -7.03 -0.70 8.84
C ARG A 14 -5.67 -0.23 8.36
N ASN A 15 -5.40 1.07 8.49
CA ASN A 15 -4.08 1.60 8.26
C ASN A 15 -3.03 1.01 9.23
N SER A 16 -1.75 1.08 8.87
CA SER A 16 -0.65 0.48 9.65
C SER A 16 -0.63 0.95 11.10
N SER A 17 -0.91 2.23 11.37
CA SER A 17 -0.93 2.78 12.72
C SER A 17 -2.02 2.14 13.59
N ALA A 18 -3.23 1.96 13.06
CA ALA A 18 -4.31 1.31 13.79
C ALA A 18 -4.02 -0.18 14.06
N VAL A 19 -3.34 -0.88 13.14
CA VAL A 19 -2.90 -2.27 13.36
C VAL A 19 -1.86 -2.33 14.49
N VAL A 20 -0.88 -1.43 14.50
CA VAL A 20 0.14 -1.31 15.57
C VAL A 20 -0.53 -1.12 16.93
N GLU A 21 -1.44 -0.16 17.04
CA GLU A 21 -2.17 0.12 18.30
C GLU A 21 -2.93 -1.12 18.82
N ARG A 22 -3.65 -1.81 17.95
CA ARG A 22 -4.41 -3.00 18.33
C ARG A 22 -3.51 -4.16 18.73
N LEU A 23 -2.37 -4.32 18.07
CA LEU A 23 -1.38 -5.32 18.43
C LEU A 23 -0.77 -5.03 19.81
N ARG A 24 -0.45 -3.77 20.13
CA ARG A 24 0.04 -3.34 21.44
C ARG A 24 -0.95 -3.62 22.56
N ARG A 25 -2.25 -3.39 22.31
CA ARG A 25 -3.34 -3.70 23.25
C ARG A 25 -3.59 -5.20 23.42
N GLY A 26 -2.96 -6.04 22.63
CA GLY A 26 -3.18 -7.48 22.69
C GLY A 26 -4.44 -7.99 22.02
N GLU A 27 -5.11 -7.15 21.25
CA GLU A 27 -6.31 -7.51 20.49
C GLU A 27 -5.99 -8.36 19.25
N LEU A 28 -4.72 -8.34 18.81
CA LEU A 28 -4.19 -9.11 17.68
C LEU A 28 -2.99 -9.95 18.14
N GLU A 29 -2.81 -11.13 17.53
CA GLU A 29 -1.60 -11.94 17.69
C GLU A 29 -0.46 -11.45 16.79
N ALA A 30 -0.80 -11.03 15.57
CA ALA A 30 0.12 -10.51 14.57
C ALA A 30 -0.58 -9.47 13.70
N GLY A 31 0.20 -8.65 13.01
CA GLY A 31 -0.26 -7.71 12.00
C GLY A 31 0.62 -7.71 10.78
N VAL A 32 0.06 -7.28 9.65
CA VAL A 32 0.80 -6.91 8.44
C VAL A 32 0.68 -5.41 8.26
N VAL A 33 1.81 -4.74 8.10
CA VAL A 33 1.89 -3.28 8.01
C VAL A 33 2.82 -2.87 6.88
N VAL A 34 2.69 -1.64 6.43
CA VAL A 34 3.64 -0.97 5.54
C VAL A 34 4.59 -0.12 6.39
N LEU A 35 5.89 -0.28 6.14
CA LEU A 35 6.94 0.50 6.83
C LEU A 35 7.11 1.91 6.20
N PRO A 36 7.56 2.91 6.98
CA PRO A 36 7.94 2.84 8.38
C PRO A 36 6.75 2.93 9.34
N ILE A 37 6.89 2.30 10.50
CA ILE A 37 5.96 2.40 11.64
C ILE A 37 6.72 2.81 12.90
N ASP A 38 6.00 3.21 13.94
CA ASP A 38 6.55 3.23 15.29
C ASP A 38 6.63 1.77 15.79
N ASP A 39 7.86 1.26 15.93
CA ASP A 39 8.15 -0.14 16.26
C ASP A 39 8.50 -0.38 17.73
N ASP A 40 8.34 0.65 18.60
CA ASP A 40 8.60 0.47 20.03
C ASP A 40 7.86 -0.75 20.59
N LYS A 41 8.62 -1.65 21.24
CA LYS A 41 8.13 -2.92 21.82
C LYS A 41 7.46 -3.88 20.83
N LEU A 42 7.86 -3.86 19.57
CA LEU A 42 7.40 -4.79 18.55
C LEU A 42 8.55 -5.53 17.88
N ASP A 43 8.35 -6.79 17.58
CA ASP A 43 9.18 -7.53 16.63
C ASP A 43 8.70 -7.21 15.21
N VAL A 44 9.55 -6.59 14.40
CA VAL A 44 9.25 -6.21 13.02
C VAL A 44 10.06 -7.07 12.05
N ARG A 45 9.39 -7.73 11.12
CA ARG A 45 10.02 -8.61 10.13
C ARG A 45 9.56 -8.24 8.72
N PRO A 46 10.32 -7.41 7.98
CA PRO A 46 10.06 -7.13 6.58
C PRO A 46 10.09 -8.43 5.75
N PHE A 47 9.21 -8.56 4.75
CA PHE A 47 9.15 -9.80 3.98
C PHE A 47 8.92 -9.62 2.48
N VAL A 48 8.35 -8.49 2.03
CA VAL A 48 8.18 -8.18 0.62
C VAL A 48 8.23 -6.67 0.41
N ARG A 49 8.74 -6.28 -0.74
CA ARG A 49 8.77 -4.91 -1.23
C ARG A 49 7.97 -4.88 -2.52
N ASP A 50 7.01 -3.97 -2.61
CA ASP A 50 6.13 -3.81 -3.77
C ASP A 50 6.29 -2.41 -4.35
N GLU A 51 6.45 -2.29 -5.65
CA GLU A 51 6.58 -0.99 -6.29
C GLU A 51 5.25 -0.26 -6.28
N VAL A 52 5.30 1.02 -5.96
CA VAL A 52 4.13 1.91 -6.05
C VAL A 52 4.17 2.62 -7.39
N LEU A 53 3.09 2.47 -8.14
CA LEU A 53 2.94 3.00 -9.49
C LEU A 53 2.10 4.27 -9.48
N TYR A 54 2.42 5.18 -10.36
CA TYR A 54 1.54 6.26 -10.78
C TYR A 54 0.43 5.70 -11.67
N VAL A 55 -0.81 6.17 -11.47
CA VAL A 55 -2.00 5.69 -12.17
C VAL A 55 -2.76 6.87 -12.74
N SER A 56 -3.08 6.80 -14.03
CA SER A 56 -3.78 7.86 -14.76
C SER A 56 -4.76 7.30 -15.79
N ALA A 57 -5.88 7.99 -16.02
CA ALA A 57 -6.76 7.76 -17.16
C ALA A 57 -6.17 8.32 -18.48
N SER A 58 -5.11 9.13 -18.42
CA SER A 58 -4.40 9.64 -19.59
C SER A 58 -3.17 8.79 -19.90
N PRO A 59 -3.15 8.02 -21.01
CA PRO A 59 -1.96 7.25 -21.41
C PRO A 59 -0.73 8.14 -21.60
N GLU A 60 -0.91 9.38 -22.05
CA GLU A 60 0.19 10.33 -22.25
C GLU A 60 0.92 10.65 -20.94
N ARG A 61 0.18 10.82 -19.84
CA ARG A 61 0.78 11.08 -18.52
C ARG A 61 1.53 9.88 -17.93
N ALA A 62 1.18 8.68 -18.37
CA ALA A 62 1.82 7.43 -17.94
C ALA A 62 2.85 6.87 -18.96
N ARG A 63 3.22 7.62 -19.99
CA ARG A 63 4.22 7.18 -21.01
C ARG A 63 5.65 7.14 -20.48
N ARG A 64 5.94 7.92 -19.48
CA ARG A 64 7.27 8.04 -18.85
C ARG A 64 7.14 7.89 -17.34
N PRO A 65 8.23 7.57 -16.64
CA PRO A 65 8.23 7.58 -15.18
C PRO A 65 7.74 8.92 -14.63
N ALA A 66 6.80 8.86 -13.68
CA ALA A 66 6.19 10.04 -13.09
C ALA A 66 7.17 10.76 -12.15
N THR A 67 7.26 12.07 -12.26
CA THR A 67 8.09 12.92 -11.39
C THR A 67 7.22 13.73 -10.42
N ILE A 68 7.87 14.33 -9.41
CA ILE A 68 7.17 15.21 -8.46
C ILE A 68 6.58 16.43 -9.16
N GLU A 69 7.28 17.00 -10.15
CA GLU A 69 6.80 18.15 -10.91
C GLU A 69 5.51 17.79 -11.67
N GLN A 70 5.43 16.59 -12.24
CA GLN A 70 4.21 16.10 -12.87
C GLN A 70 3.06 15.99 -11.86
N LEU A 71 3.31 15.46 -10.65
CA LEU A 71 2.28 15.37 -9.62
C LEU A 71 1.76 16.75 -9.19
N VAL A 72 2.66 17.73 -9.05
CA VAL A 72 2.27 19.10 -8.70
C VAL A 72 1.41 19.76 -9.79
N ALA A 73 1.70 19.44 -11.06
CA ALA A 73 0.97 20.01 -12.21
C ALA A 73 -0.37 19.30 -12.51
N THR A 74 -0.70 18.22 -11.82
CA THR A 74 -1.84 17.36 -12.13
C THR A 74 -2.81 17.32 -10.94
N PRO A 75 -4.14 17.37 -11.16
CA PRO A 75 -5.10 17.06 -10.10
C PRO A 75 -4.86 15.66 -9.55
N LEU A 76 -4.79 15.53 -8.23
CA LEU A 76 -4.52 14.25 -7.58
C LEU A 76 -5.72 13.78 -6.75
N VAL A 77 -5.93 12.47 -6.77
CA VAL A 77 -6.90 11.76 -5.93
C VAL A 77 -6.12 10.85 -5.01
N PHE A 78 -6.13 11.12 -3.70
CA PHE A 78 -5.46 10.28 -2.71
C PHE A 78 -6.46 9.41 -1.96
N TYR A 79 -6.00 8.26 -1.52
CA TYR A 79 -6.76 7.35 -0.65
C TYR A 79 -6.14 7.29 0.76
N ASP A 80 -6.72 6.49 1.66
CA ASP A 80 -6.35 6.42 3.09
C ASP A 80 -6.42 7.83 3.75
N ALA A 81 -7.54 8.54 3.55
CA ALA A 81 -7.75 9.90 4.04
C ALA A 81 -7.59 10.01 5.57
N GLU A 82 -8.04 8.99 6.33
CA GLU A 82 -7.89 8.92 7.80
C GLU A 82 -6.41 8.89 8.23
N SER A 83 -5.54 8.27 7.42
CA SER A 83 -4.09 8.24 7.68
C SER A 83 -3.41 9.57 7.41
N GLY A 84 -3.89 10.31 6.41
CA GLY A 84 -3.33 11.58 6.00
C GLY A 84 -1.81 11.51 5.83
N ASP A 85 -1.10 12.46 6.42
CA ASP A 85 0.37 12.55 6.37
C ASP A 85 1.11 11.41 7.10
N LYS A 86 0.39 10.51 7.79
CA LYS A 86 0.99 9.30 8.41
C LYS A 86 1.15 8.16 7.43
N ASP A 87 0.51 8.25 6.25
CA ASP A 87 0.68 7.25 5.19
C ASP A 87 2.14 7.22 4.69
N PRO A 88 2.79 6.05 4.62
CA PRO A 88 4.20 5.95 4.23
C PRO A 88 4.50 6.51 2.84
N ILE A 89 3.62 6.33 1.86
CA ILE A 89 3.83 6.82 0.50
C ILE A 89 3.63 8.33 0.43
N ARG A 90 2.59 8.86 1.09
CA ARG A 90 2.39 10.32 1.18
C ARG A 90 3.60 11.01 1.79
N ARG A 91 4.21 10.42 2.82
CA ARG A 91 5.44 10.95 3.43
C ARG A 91 6.61 10.95 2.45
N GLN A 92 6.84 9.84 1.74
CA GLN A 92 7.89 9.77 0.71
C GLN A 92 7.67 10.81 -0.39
N LEU A 93 6.43 11.00 -0.86
CA LEU A 93 6.08 12.03 -1.84
C LEU A 93 6.29 13.44 -1.28
N ALA A 94 5.89 13.70 -0.04
CA ALA A 94 6.08 14.98 0.62
C ALA A 94 7.57 15.32 0.82
N GLU A 95 8.39 14.35 1.24
CA GLU A 95 9.84 14.51 1.40
C GLU A 95 10.52 14.87 0.06
N ARG A 96 10.14 14.17 -1.03
CA ARG A 96 10.65 14.47 -2.38
C ARG A 96 10.21 15.85 -2.87
N ALA A 97 8.95 16.22 -2.62
CA ALA A 97 8.42 17.54 -2.97
C ALA A 97 9.13 18.66 -2.20
N GLN A 98 9.37 18.44 -0.90
CA GLN A 98 10.07 19.40 -0.05
C GLN A 98 11.51 19.64 -0.55
N ALA A 99 12.21 18.59 -1.00
CA ALA A 99 13.56 18.70 -1.56
C ALA A 99 13.61 19.58 -2.83
N LEU A 100 12.47 19.71 -3.55
CA LEU A 100 12.31 20.56 -4.73
C LEU A 100 11.67 21.93 -4.40
N GLY A 101 11.38 22.20 -3.12
CA GLY A 101 10.72 23.44 -2.69
C GLY A 101 9.24 23.55 -3.10
N VAL A 102 8.58 22.43 -3.41
CA VAL A 102 7.18 22.38 -3.83
C VAL A 102 6.34 21.53 -2.86
N ARG A 103 5.02 21.52 -3.06
CA ARG A 103 4.10 20.70 -2.26
C ARG A 103 3.22 19.87 -3.18
N VAL A 104 3.11 18.59 -2.89
CA VAL A 104 2.12 17.68 -3.50
C VAL A 104 0.87 17.71 -2.63
N GLN A 105 -0.24 18.16 -3.22
CA GLN A 105 -1.52 18.25 -2.51
C GLN A 105 -2.62 17.58 -3.33
N PRO A 106 -3.41 16.66 -2.73
CA PRO A 106 -4.55 16.09 -3.42
C PRO A 106 -5.65 17.12 -3.61
N LYS A 107 -6.35 17.03 -4.75
CA LYS A 107 -7.60 17.76 -5.00
C LYS A 107 -8.79 17.03 -4.37
N VAL A 108 -8.71 15.71 -4.28
CA VAL A 108 -9.74 14.83 -3.70
C VAL A 108 -9.04 13.83 -2.78
N GLU A 109 -9.62 13.60 -1.61
CA GLU A 109 -9.20 12.54 -0.70
C GLU A 109 -10.38 11.62 -0.40
N VAL A 110 -10.12 10.31 -0.44
CA VAL A 110 -11.10 9.28 -0.15
C VAL A 110 -10.46 8.25 0.79
N GLU A 111 -11.29 7.42 1.44
CA GLU A 111 -10.76 6.39 2.33
C GLU A 111 -10.32 5.14 1.55
N LEU A 112 -11.06 4.75 0.53
CA LEU A 112 -10.91 3.47 -0.13
C LEU A 112 -10.20 3.59 -1.50
N LYS A 113 -9.27 2.67 -1.76
CA LYS A 113 -8.49 2.60 -3.00
C LYS A 113 -9.36 2.41 -4.25
N ASP A 114 -10.39 1.56 -4.17
CA ASP A 114 -11.31 1.32 -5.28
C ASP A 114 -12.12 2.56 -5.64
N ILE A 115 -12.48 3.39 -4.66
CA ILE A 115 -13.15 4.69 -4.91
C ILE A 115 -12.17 5.64 -5.60
N ALA A 116 -10.92 5.75 -5.14
CA ALA A 116 -9.90 6.56 -5.79
C ALA A 116 -9.73 6.15 -7.27
N LEU A 117 -9.59 4.86 -7.55
CA LEU A 117 -9.43 4.35 -8.91
C LEU A 117 -10.63 4.69 -9.83
N ARG A 118 -11.86 4.60 -9.31
CA ARG A 118 -13.08 5.01 -10.05
C ARG A 118 -13.08 6.50 -10.36
N LEU A 119 -12.65 7.35 -9.45
CA LEU A 119 -12.53 8.79 -9.67
C LEU A 119 -11.47 9.09 -10.73
N VAL A 120 -10.34 8.36 -10.71
CA VAL A 120 -9.30 8.48 -11.74
C VAL A 120 -9.85 8.02 -13.10
N ALA A 121 -10.55 6.90 -13.17
CA ALA A 121 -11.20 6.42 -14.40
C ALA A 121 -12.23 7.41 -14.96
N ALA A 122 -12.88 8.18 -14.08
CA ALA A 122 -13.80 9.27 -14.46
C ALA A 122 -13.06 10.57 -14.84
N GLY A 123 -11.71 10.59 -14.87
CA GLY A 123 -10.91 11.74 -15.27
C GLY A 123 -10.78 12.85 -14.24
N LEU A 124 -11.11 12.60 -12.98
CA LEU A 124 -11.07 13.62 -11.91
C LEU A 124 -9.67 13.92 -11.38
N GLY A 125 -8.68 13.15 -11.79
CA GLY A 125 -7.27 13.32 -11.42
C GLY A 125 -6.49 12.03 -11.59
N ASP A 126 -5.29 12.01 -11.08
CA ASP A 126 -4.39 10.85 -11.09
C ASP A 126 -4.12 10.39 -9.65
N THR A 127 -3.62 9.18 -9.49
CA THR A 127 -3.34 8.60 -8.17
C THR A 127 -2.05 7.76 -8.19
N TYR A 128 -1.76 7.10 -7.10
CA TYR A 128 -0.73 6.08 -7.01
C TYR A 128 -1.34 4.78 -6.48
N LEU A 129 -0.69 3.64 -6.71
CA LEU A 129 -1.18 2.34 -6.27
C LEU A 129 -0.03 1.34 -6.19
N PRO A 130 0.05 0.50 -5.14
CA PRO A 130 0.98 -0.63 -5.13
C PRO A 130 0.74 -1.56 -6.31
N SER A 131 1.81 -2.09 -6.93
CA SER A 131 1.72 -2.86 -8.18
C SER A 131 0.85 -4.10 -8.06
N ALA A 132 0.78 -4.71 -6.88
CA ALA A 132 -0.08 -5.85 -6.60
C ALA A 132 -1.57 -5.61 -6.91
N PHE A 133 -2.03 -4.35 -6.91
CA PHE A 133 -3.45 -4.02 -7.10
C PHE A 133 -3.86 -3.87 -8.57
N ILE A 134 -2.93 -3.74 -9.52
CA ILE A 134 -3.28 -3.59 -10.93
C ILE A 134 -3.96 -4.84 -11.53
N HIS A 135 -3.79 -5.98 -10.88
CA HIS A 135 -4.45 -7.24 -11.26
C HIS A 135 -5.68 -7.55 -10.40
N ALA A 136 -6.10 -6.63 -9.54
CA ALA A 136 -7.28 -6.85 -8.71
C ALA A 136 -8.57 -6.82 -9.55
N PRO A 137 -9.57 -7.66 -9.24
CA PRO A 137 -10.83 -7.72 -10.00
C PRO A 137 -11.60 -6.40 -10.06
N TYR A 138 -11.31 -5.47 -9.14
CA TYR A 138 -11.94 -4.15 -9.11
C TYR A 138 -11.09 -3.06 -9.78
N TYR A 139 -9.94 -3.40 -10.38
CA TYR A 139 -9.13 -2.44 -11.12
C TYR A 139 -9.85 -2.02 -12.40
N PRO A 140 -10.16 -0.72 -12.60
CA PRO A 140 -10.89 -0.26 -13.77
C PRO A 140 -10.09 -0.45 -15.06
N GLU A 141 -10.79 -0.81 -16.12
CA GLU A 141 -10.20 -0.81 -17.47
C GLU A 141 -9.86 0.62 -17.93
N GLY A 142 -8.89 0.73 -18.84
CA GLY A 142 -8.50 1.99 -19.45
C GLY A 142 -7.57 2.85 -18.62
N LEU A 143 -7.17 2.41 -17.44
CA LEU A 143 -6.13 3.08 -16.66
C LEU A 143 -4.72 2.66 -17.12
N SER A 144 -3.85 3.63 -17.25
CA SER A 144 -2.44 3.46 -17.56
C SER A 144 -1.58 3.67 -16.31
N THR A 145 -0.46 2.95 -16.23
CA THR A 145 0.47 3.02 -15.10
C THR A 145 1.88 3.36 -15.55
N ALA A 146 2.62 4.02 -14.68
CA ALA A 146 4.05 4.26 -14.83
C ALA A 146 4.75 4.14 -13.48
N SER A 147 6.04 3.80 -13.51
CA SER A 147 6.89 3.93 -12.32
C SER A 147 7.04 5.38 -11.93
N PHE A 148 7.41 5.62 -10.68
CA PHE A 148 7.94 6.92 -10.27
C PHE A 148 9.42 7.05 -10.65
N SER A 149 9.91 8.27 -10.77
CA SER A 149 11.33 8.58 -10.93
C SER A 149 11.81 9.54 -9.82
N PRO A 150 12.64 9.04 -8.89
CA PRO A 150 13.05 7.65 -8.68
C PRO A 150 11.88 6.76 -8.21
N PRO A 151 11.98 5.41 -8.34
CA PRO A 151 10.89 4.51 -7.96
C PRO A 151 10.46 4.66 -6.49
N LEU A 152 9.18 4.45 -6.23
CA LEU A 152 8.57 4.39 -4.88
C LEU A 152 8.26 2.95 -4.52
N TYR A 153 8.32 2.64 -3.23
CA TYR A 153 8.04 1.28 -2.77
C TYR A 153 7.29 1.27 -1.45
N ASP A 154 6.36 0.34 -1.33
CA ASP A 154 5.84 -0.15 -0.07
C ASP A 154 6.69 -1.32 0.42
N THR A 155 7.16 -1.26 1.66
CA THR A 155 7.83 -2.38 2.32
C THR A 155 6.88 -2.98 3.34
N PHE A 156 6.37 -4.17 3.05
CA PHE A 156 5.48 -4.90 3.94
C PHE A 156 6.27 -5.65 5.00
N ALA A 157 5.81 -5.54 6.24
CA ALA A 157 6.38 -6.24 7.38
C ALA A 157 5.29 -6.97 8.18
N ILE A 158 5.68 -8.12 8.75
CA ILE A 158 4.91 -8.74 9.81
C ILE A 158 5.38 -8.18 11.14
N ILE A 159 4.43 -7.80 11.97
CA ILE A 159 4.68 -7.32 13.32
C ILE A 159 4.05 -8.27 14.36
N THR A 160 4.78 -8.50 15.44
CA THR A 160 4.34 -9.32 16.58
C THR A 160 4.79 -8.68 17.89
N ARG A 161 4.18 -9.08 19.00
CA ARG A 161 4.67 -8.68 20.33
C ARG A 161 5.84 -9.58 20.73
N PRO A 162 6.92 -9.01 21.30
CA PRO A 162 8.08 -9.79 21.76
C PRO A 162 7.69 -10.89 22.74
N GLY A 163 8.33 -12.04 22.61
CA GLY A 163 8.13 -13.17 23.53
C GLY A 163 6.78 -13.87 23.45
N ARG A 164 5.84 -13.43 22.59
CA ARG A 164 4.56 -14.10 22.40
C ARG A 164 4.64 -15.18 21.32
N ARG A 165 4.17 -16.38 21.66
CA ARG A 165 4.02 -17.47 20.66
C ARG A 165 2.73 -17.25 19.88
N LEU A 166 2.86 -17.31 18.57
CA LEU A 166 1.70 -17.29 17.67
C LEU A 166 0.99 -18.64 17.73
N SER A 167 -0.33 -18.62 17.63
CA SER A 167 -1.13 -19.85 17.47
C SER A 167 -0.74 -20.58 16.17
N PRO A 168 -0.93 -21.91 16.09
CA PRO A 168 -0.62 -22.68 14.88
C PRO A 168 -1.30 -22.12 13.63
N GLY A 169 -2.59 -21.75 13.74
CA GLY A 169 -3.37 -21.21 12.63
C GLY A 169 -2.83 -19.85 12.13
N VAL A 170 -2.44 -18.95 13.04
CA VAL A 170 -1.83 -17.67 12.65
C VAL A 170 -0.48 -17.86 11.98
N ARG A 171 0.35 -18.78 12.46
CA ARG A 171 1.66 -19.09 11.81
C ARG A 171 1.49 -19.56 10.39
N GLU A 172 0.54 -20.47 10.15
CA GLU A 172 0.29 -21.02 8.82
C GLU A 172 -0.30 -19.95 7.89
N LEU A 173 -1.29 -19.19 8.37
CA LEU A 173 -1.85 -18.08 7.61
C LEU A 173 -0.77 -17.06 7.19
N LEU A 174 0.15 -16.70 8.09
CA LEU A 174 1.24 -15.79 7.77
C LEU A 174 2.25 -16.39 6.79
N THR A 175 2.45 -17.71 6.81
CA THR A 175 3.31 -18.41 5.84
C THR A 175 2.70 -18.36 4.44
N ASP A 176 1.43 -18.71 4.32
CA ASP A 176 0.70 -18.66 3.05
C ASP A 176 0.59 -17.24 2.52
N LEU A 177 0.31 -16.25 3.38
CA LEU A 177 0.25 -14.84 3.03
C LEU A 177 1.58 -14.32 2.46
N LYS A 178 2.70 -14.61 3.14
CA LYS A 178 4.04 -14.23 2.65
C LYS A 178 4.33 -14.82 1.28
N ALA A 179 4.05 -16.11 1.10
CA ALA A 179 4.28 -16.78 -0.17
C ALA A 179 3.46 -16.16 -1.29
N HIS A 180 2.18 -15.87 -1.01
CA HIS A 180 1.28 -15.24 -1.97
C HIS A 180 1.73 -13.82 -2.34
N MET A 181 2.00 -12.97 -1.36
CA MET A 181 2.41 -11.58 -1.61
C MET A 181 3.75 -11.50 -2.36
N ARG A 182 4.71 -12.38 -2.04
CA ARG A 182 5.95 -12.47 -2.81
C ARG A 182 5.70 -12.89 -4.26
N ALA A 183 4.89 -13.91 -4.47
CA ALA A 183 4.57 -14.37 -5.83
C ALA A 183 3.91 -13.27 -6.68
N VAL A 184 3.06 -12.43 -6.08
CA VAL A 184 2.43 -11.30 -6.77
C VAL A 184 3.47 -10.23 -7.12
N ALA A 185 4.34 -9.84 -6.18
CA ALA A 185 5.41 -8.86 -6.43
C ALA A 185 6.39 -9.35 -7.51
N ASP A 186 6.85 -10.62 -7.40
CA ASP A 186 7.75 -11.25 -8.38
C ASP A 186 7.11 -11.37 -9.78
N ALA A 187 5.79 -11.54 -9.86
CA ALA A 187 5.08 -11.61 -11.14
C ALA A 187 5.10 -10.26 -11.85
N PHE A 188 4.93 -9.17 -11.11
CA PHE A 188 5.02 -7.82 -11.65
C PHE A 188 6.44 -7.51 -12.17
N ASP A 189 7.47 -7.82 -11.38
CA ASP A 189 8.87 -7.58 -11.78
C ASP A 189 9.25 -8.33 -13.06
N ARG A 190 8.70 -9.54 -13.28
CA ARG A 190 8.93 -10.33 -14.52
C ARG A 190 8.16 -9.83 -15.73
N SER A 191 7.13 -9.03 -15.55
CA SER A 191 6.30 -8.49 -16.65
C SER A 191 6.86 -7.21 -17.27
N ARG A 192 7.96 -6.69 -16.72
CA ARG A 192 8.71 -5.50 -17.18
C ARG A 192 9.91 -5.87 -18.02
#